data_d5aa7c13b7b9dab7c1a2007227365cf7
#
_entry.id   d5aa7c13b7b9dab7c1a2007227365cf7
#
_cell.length_a   1.000
_cell.length_b   1.000
_cell.length_c   1.000
_cell.angle_alpha   90.00
_cell.angle_beta   90.00
_cell.angle_gamma   90.00
#
_symmetry.space_group_name_H-M   'P 1'
#
loop_
_entity.id
_entity.type
_entity.pdbx_description
1 polymer ?
#
loop_
_entity_poly.entity_id
_entity_poly.type
_entity_poly.pdbx_seq_one_letter_code
_entity_poly.pdbx_strand_id
1 'polypeptide(L)'
;GGAKLVLGLSKILDGDDLVVACNTGDDFDHFGLRICPDIDSVLYALSGLSNQQRGWGRRDETWTFMSAIQDLKGPDWFNLGDGDLATHVLRSEFLRQGQSLNAVTAGLATRFGITANICPMTDDPVATVVQTPAGDLAFQHYFVREQCQPCVTGFRFDGIARARPNSQVIAALRADPKAIIIAPSNPYVSVDPILHIPGMLDSIKGANAPIVAVSPIVGGQAIKGPAAKMMSELGKDVSVLGIAQHYRDILDGLVIDHQDAHLAAEIESMGMRVHVAQTLMTNLETRVVLAQATLDFASEIAQ
;
A
#
# COMPACT_ATOMS: atom_id res chain seq x y z
N GLY A 1 -2.24 -6.70 -1.11
CA GLY A 1 -3.67 -6.41 -1.38
C GLY A 1 -3.82 -5.16 -2.22
N GLY A 2 -3.20 -4.04 -1.83
CA GLY A 2 -3.41 -2.73 -2.45
C GLY A 2 -3.27 -2.71 -3.97
N ALA A 3 -2.11 -3.08 -4.50
CA ALA A 3 -1.89 -3.08 -5.96
C ALA A 3 -2.87 -3.96 -6.75
N LYS A 4 -3.44 -5.01 -6.12
CA LYS A 4 -4.45 -5.85 -6.77
C LYS A 4 -5.79 -5.13 -6.90
N LEU A 5 -6.23 -4.43 -5.85
CA LEU A 5 -7.47 -3.64 -5.90
C LEU A 5 -7.32 -2.47 -6.87
N VAL A 6 -6.17 -1.78 -6.84
CA VAL A 6 -5.86 -0.70 -7.80
C VAL A 6 -5.94 -1.22 -9.25
N LEU A 7 -5.43 -2.43 -9.54
CA LEU A 7 -5.58 -3.03 -10.85
C LEU A 7 -7.06 -3.29 -11.20
N GLY A 8 -7.87 -3.75 -10.25
CA GLY A 8 -9.32 -3.89 -10.46
C GLY A 8 -9.98 -2.56 -10.81
N LEU A 9 -9.72 -1.51 -10.02
CA LEU A 9 -10.22 -0.15 -10.24
C LEU A 9 -9.79 0.41 -11.61
N SER A 10 -8.55 0.19 -12.05
CA SER A 10 -8.05 0.65 -13.35
C SER A 10 -8.71 -0.04 -14.56
N LYS A 11 -9.51 -1.07 -14.36
CA LYS A 11 -10.27 -1.76 -15.42
C LYS A 11 -11.69 -1.24 -15.58
N ILE A 12 -12.17 -0.45 -14.62
CA ILE A 12 -13.54 0.06 -14.57
C ILE A 12 -13.60 1.60 -14.51
N LEU A 13 -12.46 2.24 -14.26
CA LEU A 13 -12.34 3.70 -14.23
C LEU A 13 -11.42 4.18 -15.36
N ASP A 14 -11.68 5.36 -15.88
CA ASP A 14 -10.74 6.06 -16.75
C ASP A 14 -9.50 6.47 -15.94
N GLY A 15 -8.34 6.55 -16.62
CA GLY A 15 -7.07 6.79 -15.93
C GLY A 15 -7.04 8.11 -15.14
N ASP A 16 -7.66 9.15 -15.66
CA ASP A 16 -7.74 10.47 -15.01
C ASP A 16 -8.64 10.46 -13.76
N ASP A 17 -9.57 9.51 -13.66
CA ASP A 17 -10.47 9.36 -12.51
C ASP A 17 -9.85 8.56 -11.37
N LEU A 18 -8.65 8.00 -11.54
CA LEU A 18 -7.98 7.18 -10.54
C LEU A 18 -6.66 7.82 -10.08
N VAL A 19 -6.66 8.32 -8.85
CA VAL A 19 -5.45 8.80 -8.15
C VAL A 19 -5.08 7.80 -7.06
N VAL A 20 -3.84 7.30 -7.10
CA VAL A 20 -3.33 6.28 -6.17
C VAL A 20 -2.23 6.89 -5.31
N ALA A 21 -2.52 7.11 -4.03
CA ALA A 21 -1.51 7.47 -3.05
C ALA A 21 -0.76 6.22 -2.58
N CYS A 22 0.55 6.16 -2.82
CA CYS A 22 1.42 5.06 -2.42
C CYS A 22 2.24 5.43 -1.19
N ASN A 23 2.35 4.51 -0.24
CA ASN A 23 3.27 4.61 0.88
C ASN A 23 4.73 4.70 0.39
N THR A 24 5.51 5.57 1.00
CA THR A 24 6.96 5.71 0.81
C THR A 24 7.75 5.51 2.10
N GLY A 25 7.06 5.14 3.19
CA GLY A 25 7.71 4.81 4.47
C GLY A 25 8.58 3.56 4.41
N ASP A 26 8.34 2.69 3.43
CA ASP A 26 9.06 1.45 3.21
C ASP A 26 10.20 1.59 2.19
N ASP A 27 10.37 2.80 1.64
CA ASP A 27 11.42 3.11 0.68
C ASP A 27 12.78 3.10 1.37
N PHE A 28 13.78 2.58 0.66
CA PHE A 28 15.14 2.50 1.21
C PHE A 28 16.20 2.52 0.10
N ASP A 29 17.44 2.73 0.50
CA ASP A 29 18.57 2.68 -0.43
C ASP A 29 19.29 1.33 -0.34
N HIS A 30 19.47 0.67 -1.51
CA HIS A 30 20.21 -0.56 -1.64
C HIS A 30 21.14 -0.49 -2.86
N PHE A 31 22.43 -0.81 -2.66
CA PHE A 31 23.47 -0.57 -3.67
C PHE A 31 23.54 0.87 -4.21
N GLY A 32 23.16 1.86 -3.40
CA GLY A 32 23.09 3.25 -3.83
C GLY A 32 21.90 3.57 -4.75
N LEU A 33 20.95 2.65 -4.87
CA LEU A 33 19.73 2.79 -5.65
C LEU A 33 18.52 2.99 -4.73
N ARG A 34 17.64 3.92 -5.10
CA ARG A 34 16.35 4.13 -4.41
C ARG A 34 15.37 3.02 -4.81
N ILE A 35 14.96 2.23 -3.83
CA ILE A 35 13.97 1.18 -3.94
C ILE A 35 12.65 1.67 -3.34
N CYS A 36 11.55 1.58 -4.09
CA CYS A 36 10.22 2.04 -3.67
C CYS A 36 9.20 0.89 -3.80
N PRO A 37 9.15 -0.07 -2.87
CA PRO A 37 8.44 -1.34 -3.05
C PRO A 37 6.93 -1.19 -3.31
N ASP A 38 6.26 -0.25 -2.64
CA ASP A 38 4.82 -0.04 -2.81
C ASP A 38 4.50 0.62 -4.17
N ILE A 39 5.27 1.64 -4.57
CA ILE A 39 5.16 2.26 -5.89
C ILE A 39 5.41 1.22 -6.99
N ASP A 40 6.47 0.42 -6.88
CA ASP A 40 6.84 -0.59 -7.87
C ASP A 40 5.78 -1.69 -7.99
N SER A 41 5.22 -2.11 -6.87
CA SER A 41 4.11 -3.07 -6.84
C SER A 41 2.90 -2.57 -7.63
N VAL A 42 2.57 -1.27 -7.52
CA VAL A 42 1.47 -0.65 -8.28
C VAL A 42 1.85 -0.51 -9.75
N LEU A 43 3.05 -0.01 -10.05
CA LEU A 43 3.55 0.12 -11.44
C LEU A 43 3.52 -1.23 -12.17
N TYR A 44 4.02 -2.29 -11.54
CA TYR A 44 4.06 -3.62 -12.17
C TYR A 44 2.66 -4.26 -12.26
N ALA A 45 1.78 -3.99 -11.31
CA ALA A 45 0.40 -4.48 -11.39
C ALA A 45 -0.34 -3.86 -12.58
N LEU A 46 -0.28 -2.53 -12.72
CA LEU A 46 -1.01 -1.80 -13.77
C LEU A 46 -0.44 -2.03 -15.17
N SER A 47 0.89 -2.20 -15.29
CA SER A 47 1.55 -2.50 -16.57
C SER A 47 1.49 -3.98 -16.97
N GLY A 48 0.91 -4.85 -16.12
CA GLY A 48 0.87 -6.30 -16.38
C GLY A 48 2.21 -7.02 -16.20
N LEU A 49 3.19 -6.37 -15.58
CA LEU A 49 4.53 -6.93 -15.34
C LEU A 49 4.67 -7.63 -13.98
N SER A 50 3.66 -7.61 -13.14
CA SER A 50 3.67 -8.26 -11.82
C SER A 50 3.88 -9.77 -11.91
N ASN A 51 4.74 -10.32 -11.06
CA ASN A 51 4.87 -11.76 -10.88
C ASN A 51 3.70 -12.30 -10.03
N GLN A 52 2.74 -12.93 -10.68
CA GLN A 52 1.54 -13.45 -10.01
C GLN A 52 1.79 -14.69 -9.15
N GLN A 53 2.81 -15.48 -9.48
CA GLN A 53 3.14 -16.71 -8.75
C GLN A 53 3.82 -16.39 -7.41
N ARG A 54 4.82 -15.51 -7.43
CA ARG A 54 5.50 -15.05 -6.21
C ARG A 54 4.66 -14.06 -5.41
N GLY A 55 3.82 -13.28 -6.13
CA GLY A 55 2.98 -12.24 -5.55
C GLY A 55 3.73 -10.97 -5.14
N TRP A 56 4.98 -10.81 -5.57
CA TRP A 56 5.82 -9.63 -5.48
C TRP A 56 6.83 -9.62 -6.64
N GLY A 57 7.36 -8.43 -6.91
CA GLY A 57 8.35 -8.23 -7.95
C GLY A 57 7.80 -8.35 -9.37
N ARG A 58 8.68 -8.29 -10.33
CA ARG A 58 8.39 -8.33 -11.75
C ARG A 58 8.37 -9.77 -12.26
N ARG A 59 7.53 -10.08 -13.26
CA ARG A 59 7.55 -11.36 -13.97
C ARG A 59 8.74 -11.43 -14.92
N ASP A 60 9.09 -12.65 -15.33
CA ASP A 60 10.11 -12.93 -16.34
C ASP A 60 11.50 -12.36 -15.97
N GLU A 61 11.82 -12.33 -14.66
CA GLU A 61 13.08 -11.84 -14.15
C GLU A 61 14.22 -12.84 -14.40
N THR A 62 15.38 -12.31 -14.76
CA THR A 62 16.66 -12.97 -14.65
C THR A 62 17.41 -12.48 -13.40
N TRP A 63 18.48 -13.17 -13.00
CA TRP A 63 19.16 -12.95 -11.72
C TRP A 63 20.67 -12.84 -11.89
N THR A 64 21.12 -12.41 -13.07
CA THR A 64 22.54 -12.33 -13.44
C THR A 64 23.30 -11.37 -12.53
N PHE A 65 22.70 -10.22 -12.26
CA PHE A 65 23.25 -9.22 -11.35
C PHE A 65 23.44 -9.78 -9.93
N MET A 66 22.40 -10.39 -9.36
CA MET A 66 22.47 -10.93 -7.99
C MET A 66 23.44 -12.11 -7.90
N SER A 67 23.54 -12.96 -8.95
CA SER A 67 24.56 -14.01 -9.00
C SER A 67 25.97 -13.45 -8.95
N ALA A 68 26.24 -12.39 -9.73
CA ALA A 68 27.54 -11.72 -9.70
C ALA A 68 27.84 -11.05 -8.35
N ILE A 69 26.83 -10.47 -7.68
CA ILE A 69 26.98 -9.93 -6.32
C ILE A 69 27.35 -11.03 -5.32
N GLN A 70 26.71 -12.20 -5.41
CA GLN A 70 27.00 -13.34 -4.53
C GLN A 70 28.42 -13.88 -4.76
N ASP A 71 28.86 -14.00 -6.01
CA ASP A 71 30.24 -14.42 -6.36
C ASP A 71 31.29 -13.46 -5.77
N LEU A 72 30.96 -12.16 -5.71
CA LEU A 72 31.78 -11.12 -5.10
C LEU A 72 31.60 -11.03 -3.56
N LYS A 73 30.80 -11.91 -2.95
CA LYS A 73 30.45 -11.92 -1.52
C LYS A 73 29.84 -10.58 -1.03
N GLY A 74 29.08 -9.93 -1.91
CA GLY A 74 28.30 -8.74 -1.58
C GLY A 74 27.03 -9.08 -0.80
N PRO A 75 26.29 -8.06 -0.31
CA PRO A 75 25.04 -8.28 0.42
C PRO A 75 23.96 -8.87 -0.50
N ASP A 76 23.35 -9.98 -0.08
CA ASP A 76 22.36 -10.74 -0.86
C ASP A 76 21.01 -10.90 -0.15
N TRP A 77 20.82 -10.18 0.96
CA TRP A 77 19.61 -10.28 1.76
C TRP A 77 18.37 -9.71 1.07
N PHE A 78 18.54 -8.78 0.12
CA PHE A 78 17.47 -8.21 -0.68
C PHE A 78 17.73 -8.49 -2.16
N ASN A 79 16.85 -9.29 -2.77
CA ASN A 79 17.02 -9.72 -4.16
C ASN A 79 16.42 -8.69 -5.14
N LEU A 80 17.22 -8.31 -6.13
CA LEU A 80 16.83 -7.48 -7.26
C LEU A 80 16.86 -8.30 -8.54
N GLY A 81 15.73 -8.40 -9.25
CA GLY A 81 15.70 -8.95 -10.59
C GLY A 81 16.37 -7.99 -11.59
N ASP A 82 16.92 -8.52 -12.69
CA ASP A 82 17.65 -7.69 -13.67
C ASP A 82 16.74 -6.64 -14.33
N GLY A 83 15.46 -6.98 -14.56
CA GLY A 83 14.46 -6.05 -15.09
C GLY A 83 13.98 -5.03 -14.06
N ASP A 84 13.83 -5.43 -12.80
CA ASP A 84 13.50 -4.56 -11.67
C ASP A 84 14.64 -3.56 -11.40
N LEU A 85 15.89 -4.05 -11.46
CA LEU A 85 17.09 -3.24 -11.34
C LEU A 85 17.10 -2.05 -12.33
N ALA A 86 16.65 -2.24 -13.57
CA ALA A 86 16.57 -1.16 -14.54
C ALA A 86 15.63 -0.02 -14.08
N THR A 87 14.50 -0.35 -13.43
CA THR A 87 13.59 0.63 -12.84
C THR A 87 14.27 1.42 -11.73
N HIS A 88 14.99 0.74 -10.84
CA HIS A 88 15.69 1.39 -9.72
C HIS A 88 16.85 2.27 -10.18
N VAL A 89 17.60 1.84 -11.19
CA VAL A 89 18.70 2.63 -11.80
C VAL A 89 18.14 3.92 -12.40
N LEU A 90 17.09 3.84 -13.21
CA LEU A 90 16.48 5.03 -13.83
C LEU A 90 15.88 5.97 -12.77
N ARG A 91 15.15 5.44 -11.80
CA ARG A 91 14.63 6.24 -10.68
C ARG A 91 15.74 6.98 -9.97
N SER A 92 16.78 6.27 -9.57
CA SER A 92 17.90 6.85 -8.82
C SER A 92 18.67 7.90 -9.62
N GLU A 93 18.81 7.70 -10.92
CA GLU A 93 19.44 8.67 -11.81
C GLU A 93 18.61 9.95 -11.90
N PHE A 94 17.29 9.88 -12.11
CA PHE A 94 16.44 11.06 -12.18
C PHE A 94 16.36 11.81 -10.85
N LEU A 95 16.33 11.09 -9.72
CA LEU A 95 16.40 11.70 -8.38
C LEU A 95 17.73 12.45 -8.19
N ARG A 96 18.87 11.88 -8.61
CA ARG A 96 20.19 12.56 -8.57
C ARG A 96 20.26 13.80 -9.47
N GLN A 97 19.46 13.83 -10.54
CA GLN A 97 19.30 14.99 -11.41
C GLN A 97 18.37 16.07 -10.80
N GLY A 98 17.87 15.87 -9.57
CA GLY A 98 17.03 16.81 -8.86
C GLY A 98 15.54 16.74 -9.17
N GLN A 99 15.08 15.71 -9.90
CA GLN A 99 13.64 15.48 -10.05
C GLN A 99 13.03 15.01 -8.74
N SER A 100 11.78 15.40 -8.45
CA SER A 100 11.04 14.88 -7.30
C SER A 100 10.62 13.42 -7.51
N LEU A 101 10.39 12.68 -6.43
CA LEU A 101 9.91 11.29 -6.53
C LEU A 101 8.56 11.22 -7.27
N ASN A 102 7.70 12.21 -7.06
CA ASN A 102 6.43 12.32 -7.79
C ASN A 102 6.64 12.45 -9.31
N ALA A 103 7.55 13.34 -9.76
CA ALA A 103 7.84 13.51 -11.18
C ALA A 103 8.45 12.24 -11.80
N VAL A 104 9.37 11.59 -11.06
CA VAL A 104 9.98 10.32 -11.48
C VAL A 104 8.94 9.20 -11.57
N THR A 105 8.04 9.09 -10.59
CA THR A 105 6.97 8.09 -10.58
C THR A 105 6.02 8.28 -11.76
N ALA A 106 5.58 9.51 -12.03
CA ALA A 106 4.75 9.84 -13.20
C ALA A 106 5.44 9.50 -14.51
N GLY A 107 6.74 9.83 -14.62
CA GLY A 107 7.55 9.50 -15.80
C GLY A 107 7.71 8.00 -16.03
N LEU A 108 7.86 7.20 -14.96
CA LEU A 108 7.89 5.73 -15.04
C LEU A 108 6.52 5.17 -15.41
N ALA A 109 5.43 5.67 -14.79
CA ALA A 109 4.06 5.27 -15.14
C ALA A 109 3.78 5.46 -16.63
N THR A 110 4.13 6.62 -17.18
CA THR A 110 4.00 6.90 -18.63
C THR A 110 4.78 5.91 -19.48
N ARG A 111 6.04 5.59 -19.11
CA ARG A 111 6.88 4.61 -19.84
C ARG A 111 6.33 3.19 -19.76
N PHE A 112 5.61 2.86 -18.71
CA PHE A 112 4.92 1.59 -18.56
C PHE A 112 3.51 1.57 -19.19
N GLY A 113 3.09 2.66 -19.86
CA GLY A 113 1.78 2.77 -20.51
C GLY A 113 0.61 2.86 -19.51
N ILE A 114 0.85 3.34 -18.30
CA ILE A 114 -0.15 3.50 -17.25
C ILE A 114 -0.76 4.89 -17.38
N THR A 115 -2.09 4.95 -17.38
CA THR A 115 -2.88 6.18 -17.46
C THR A 115 -3.32 6.70 -16.09
N ALA A 116 -3.41 5.83 -15.08
CA ALA A 116 -3.76 6.24 -13.72
C ALA A 116 -2.68 7.12 -13.09
N ASN A 117 -3.09 8.05 -12.23
CA ASN A 117 -2.19 8.95 -11.51
C ASN A 117 -1.61 8.24 -10.27
N ILE A 118 -0.37 7.76 -10.36
CA ILE A 118 0.35 7.12 -9.25
C ILE A 118 1.20 8.18 -8.56
N CYS A 119 0.91 8.44 -7.29
CA CYS A 119 1.56 9.47 -6.49
C CYS A 119 2.25 8.84 -5.26
N PRO A 120 3.51 9.16 -4.97
CA PRO A 120 4.06 8.92 -3.65
C PRO A 120 3.24 9.70 -2.61
N MET A 121 3.09 9.21 -1.39
CA MET A 121 2.41 9.95 -0.33
C MET A 121 3.05 11.31 -0.05
N THR A 122 4.34 11.42 -0.29
CA THR A 122 5.17 12.63 -0.12
C THR A 122 6.43 12.53 -0.98
N ASP A 123 7.02 13.67 -1.34
CA ASP A 123 8.38 13.76 -1.90
C ASP A 123 9.45 13.88 -0.80
N ASP A 124 9.05 14.15 0.43
CA ASP A 124 9.97 14.29 1.56
C ASP A 124 10.39 12.91 2.11
N PRO A 125 11.61 12.74 2.65
CA PRO A 125 12.05 11.45 3.15
C PRO A 125 11.30 11.05 4.42
N VAL A 126 10.66 9.89 4.38
CA VAL A 126 10.01 9.22 5.51
C VAL A 126 10.49 7.78 5.56
N ALA A 127 10.75 7.24 6.76
CA ALA A 127 11.16 5.86 6.94
C ALA A 127 10.39 5.19 8.07
N THR A 128 9.78 4.05 7.77
CA THR A 128 9.14 3.19 8.76
C THR A 128 10.19 2.44 9.57
N VAL A 129 10.15 2.61 10.87
CA VAL A 129 11.00 1.91 11.84
C VAL A 129 10.14 0.98 12.68
N VAL A 130 10.52 -0.29 12.72
CA VAL A 130 9.90 -1.31 13.55
C VAL A 130 10.62 -1.37 14.89
N GLN A 131 9.90 -1.12 15.97
CA GLN A 131 10.41 -1.22 17.32
C GLN A 131 10.32 -2.65 17.81
N THR A 132 11.42 -3.16 18.36
CA THR A 132 11.50 -4.53 18.91
C THR A 132 12.19 -4.51 20.27
N PRO A 133 12.04 -5.56 21.11
CA PRO A 133 12.75 -5.65 22.38
C PRO A 133 14.29 -5.64 22.22
N ALA A 134 14.79 -6.06 21.07
CA ALA A 134 16.23 -6.07 20.77
C ALA A 134 16.75 -4.75 20.16
N GLY A 135 15.86 -3.78 19.92
CA GLY A 135 16.17 -2.48 19.32
C GLY A 135 15.36 -2.21 18.05
N ASP A 136 15.57 -1.04 17.49
CA ASP A 136 14.87 -0.55 16.32
C ASP A 136 15.44 -1.14 15.03
N LEU A 137 14.56 -1.53 14.10
CA LEU A 137 14.92 -2.06 12.78
C LEU A 137 14.28 -1.21 11.68
N ALA A 138 15.03 -0.90 10.63
CA ALA A 138 14.43 -0.40 9.39
C ALA A 138 13.46 -1.45 8.83
N PHE A 139 12.32 -1.01 8.28
CA PHE A 139 11.24 -1.92 7.89
C PHE A 139 11.70 -3.06 6.96
N GLN A 140 12.51 -2.77 5.94
CA GLN A 140 12.97 -3.80 5.01
C GLN A 140 13.95 -4.80 5.67
N HIS A 141 14.74 -4.37 6.65
CA HIS A 141 15.54 -5.30 7.46
C HIS A 141 14.63 -6.23 8.26
N TYR A 142 13.62 -5.69 8.95
CA TYR A 142 12.64 -6.49 9.67
C TYR A 142 11.89 -7.46 8.74
N PHE A 143 11.39 -6.94 7.60
CA PHE A 143 10.50 -7.69 6.73
C PHE A 143 11.23 -8.75 5.89
N VAL A 144 12.35 -8.37 5.26
CA VAL A 144 13.07 -9.23 4.31
C VAL A 144 14.22 -9.97 4.98
N ARG A 145 15.12 -9.24 5.66
CA ARG A 145 16.30 -9.83 6.26
C ARG A 145 15.98 -10.72 7.45
N GLU A 146 15.19 -10.21 8.39
CA GLU A 146 14.78 -10.92 9.60
C GLU A 146 13.48 -11.73 9.41
N GLN A 147 12.89 -11.73 8.20
CA GLN A 147 11.70 -12.50 7.83
C GLN A 147 10.55 -12.35 8.84
N CYS A 148 10.37 -11.13 9.38
CA CYS A 148 9.37 -10.80 10.41
C CYS A 148 9.51 -11.63 11.71
N GLN A 149 10.66 -12.23 12.02
CA GLN A 149 10.84 -13.05 13.24
C GLN A 149 10.85 -12.21 14.52
N PRO A 150 11.50 -11.04 14.62
CA PRO A 150 11.47 -10.25 15.85
C PRO A 150 10.05 -9.87 16.25
N CYS A 151 9.80 -9.84 17.57
CA CYS A 151 8.54 -9.37 18.12
C CYS A 151 8.41 -7.85 17.93
N VAL A 152 7.26 -7.38 17.47
CA VAL A 152 6.97 -5.96 17.29
C VAL A 152 6.38 -5.38 18.56
N THR A 153 6.94 -4.28 19.04
CA THR A 153 6.42 -3.52 20.18
C THR A 153 5.83 -2.17 19.79
N GLY A 154 6.07 -1.73 18.56
CA GLY A 154 5.54 -0.48 18.02
C GLY A 154 6.14 -0.11 16.68
N PHE A 155 5.69 1.04 16.17
CA PHE A 155 6.19 1.65 14.93
C PHE A 155 6.51 3.12 15.17
N ARG A 156 7.49 3.61 14.41
CA ARG A 156 7.83 5.02 14.31
C ARG A 156 8.07 5.37 12.83
N PHE A 157 7.64 6.55 12.43
CA PHE A 157 7.85 7.06 11.09
C PHE A 157 8.84 8.22 11.14
N ASP A 158 10.11 7.92 10.89
CA ASP A 158 11.17 8.92 10.93
C ASP A 158 10.98 9.91 9.77
N GLY A 159 11.10 11.22 10.09
CA GLY A 159 10.89 12.29 9.12
C GLY A 159 9.44 12.76 8.96
N ILE A 160 8.45 11.97 9.41
CA ILE A 160 7.01 12.22 9.17
C ILE A 160 6.55 13.62 9.61
N ALA A 161 7.03 14.11 10.76
CA ALA A 161 6.59 15.39 11.32
C ALA A 161 6.96 16.62 10.44
N ARG A 162 7.87 16.45 9.48
CA ARG A 162 8.30 17.49 8.54
C ARG A 162 7.85 17.23 7.11
N ALA A 163 7.30 16.03 6.85
CA ALA A 163 6.84 15.66 5.54
C ALA A 163 5.59 16.46 5.15
N ARG A 164 5.51 16.83 3.88
CA ARG A 164 4.36 17.49 3.28
C ARG A 164 3.60 16.48 2.43
N PRO A 165 2.28 16.46 2.50
CA PRO A 165 1.49 15.57 1.66
C PRO A 165 1.70 15.91 0.17
N ASN A 166 1.66 14.89 -0.67
CA ASN A 166 1.76 15.07 -2.12
C ASN A 166 0.68 16.03 -2.63
N SER A 167 1.08 17.04 -3.38
CA SER A 167 0.17 18.10 -3.84
C SER A 167 -0.91 17.59 -4.81
N GLN A 168 -0.63 16.56 -5.61
CA GLN A 168 -1.62 15.96 -6.52
C GLN A 168 -2.68 15.18 -5.74
N VAL A 169 -2.28 14.46 -4.67
CA VAL A 169 -3.22 13.78 -3.77
C VAL A 169 -4.12 14.81 -3.09
N ILE A 170 -3.56 15.90 -2.56
CA ILE A 170 -4.36 16.97 -1.94
C ILE A 170 -5.28 17.65 -2.96
N ALA A 171 -4.82 17.86 -4.19
CA ALA A 171 -5.67 18.42 -5.25
C ALA A 171 -6.85 17.50 -5.58
N ALA A 172 -6.60 16.18 -5.67
CA ALA A 172 -7.65 15.19 -5.91
C ALA A 172 -8.68 15.14 -4.77
N LEU A 173 -8.21 15.21 -3.51
CA LEU A 173 -9.11 15.26 -2.34
C LEU A 173 -10.00 16.53 -2.32
N ARG A 174 -9.53 17.65 -2.87
CA ARG A 174 -10.27 18.91 -2.97
C ARG A 174 -11.18 19.01 -4.19
N ALA A 175 -11.06 18.10 -5.13
CA ALA A 175 -11.83 18.08 -6.37
C ALA A 175 -13.15 17.28 -6.25
N ASP A 176 -13.70 17.16 -5.04
CA ASP A 176 -14.93 16.40 -4.74
C ASP A 176 -14.86 14.96 -5.32
N PRO A 177 -13.94 14.12 -4.83
CA PRO A 177 -13.83 12.75 -5.31
C PRO A 177 -15.12 11.97 -5.00
N LYS A 178 -15.48 11.02 -5.86
CA LYS A 178 -16.68 10.19 -5.64
C LYS A 178 -16.53 9.23 -4.45
N ALA A 179 -15.32 8.81 -4.15
CA ALA A 179 -14.98 7.93 -3.03
C ALA A 179 -13.50 8.05 -2.66
N ILE A 180 -13.20 7.80 -1.39
CA ILE A 180 -11.85 7.57 -0.90
C ILE A 180 -11.77 6.11 -0.46
N ILE A 181 -10.86 5.34 -1.07
CA ILE A 181 -10.75 3.90 -0.83
C ILE A 181 -9.42 3.58 -0.16
N ILE A 182 -9.48 3.04 1.05
CA ILE A 182 -8.34 2.43 1.73
C ILE A 182 -8.24 0.97 1.26
N ALA A 183 -7.24 0.69 0.43
CA ALA A 183 -7.03 -0.63 -0.14
C ALA A 183 -6.63 -1.67 0.93
N PRO A 184 -6.86 -2.99 0.72
CA PRO A 184 -6.58 -4.03 1.71
C PRO A 184 -5.07 -4.24 1.89
N SER A 185 -4.45 -3.37 2.65
CA SER A 185 -3.03 -3.32 2.99
C SER A 185 -2.83 -3.38 4.50
N ASN A 186 -1.58 -3.58 4.93
CA ASN A 186 -1.25 -3.57 6.35
C ASN A 186 -1.56 -2.19 6.96
N PRO A 187 -2.44 -2.10 7.98
CA PRO A 187 -2.82 -0.81 8.55
C PRO A 187 -1.63 -0.05 9.11
N TYR A 188 -0.71 -0.70 9.80
CA TYR A 188 0.37 -0.06 10.56
C TYR A 188 1.54 0.44 9.72
N VAL A 189 1.91 -0.30 8.67
CA VAL A 189 3.13 0.00 7.89
C VAL A 189 2.86 0.43 6.45
N SER A 190 1.65 0.23 5.94
CA SER A 190 1.30 0.66 4.57
C SER A 190 0.31 1.83 4.56
N VAL A 191 -0.64 1.88 5.50
CA VAL A 191 -1.70 2.90 5.52
C VAL A 191 -1.39 4.02 6.52
N ASP A 192 -1.03 3.68 7.77
CA ASP A 192 -0.71 4.67 8.79
C ASP A 192 0.37 5.67 8.38
N PRO A 193 1.46 5.29 7.68
CA PRO A 193 2.43 6.29 7.22
C PRO A 193 1.80 7.39 6.35
N ILE A 194 0.83 7.04 5.49
CA ILE A 194 0.11 7.99 4.66
C ILE A 194 -0.75 8.91 5.53
N LEU A 195 -1.52 8.33 6.45
CA LEU A 195 -2.44 9.05 7.32
C LEU A 195 -1.74 9.98 8.32
N HIS A 196 -0.50 9.63 8.72
CA HIS A 196 0.28 10.41 9.69
C HIS A 196 1.05 11.59 9.08
N ILE A 197 1.06 11.75 7.75
CA ILE A 197 1.63 12.98 7.17
C ILE A 197 0.79 14.18 7.63
N PRO A 198 1.40 15.24 8.17
CA PRO A 198 0.69 16.41 8.65
C PRO A 198 -0.29 16.98 7.61
N GLY A 199 -1.57 17.08 7.98
CA GLY A 199 -2.64 17.59 7.13
C GLY A 199 -3.24 16.58 6.13
N MET A 200 -2.70 15.36 5.99
CA MET A 200 -3.25 14.34 5.11
C MET A 200 -4.60 13.82 5.64
N LEU A 201 -4.65 13.39 6.90
CA LEU A 201 -5.89 12.88 7.50
C LEU A 201 -6.99 13.95 7.53
N ASP A 202 -6.63 15.20 7.85
CA ASP A 202 -7.57 16.32 7.84
C ASP A 202 -8.11 16.56 6.42
N SER A 203 -7.27 16.43 5.39
CA SER A 203 -7.68 16.57 4.00
C SER A 203 -8.59 15.41 3.55
N ILE A 204 -8.33 14.19 4.00
CA ILE A 204 -9.18 13.01 3.75
C ILE A 204 -10.56 13.20 4.40
N LYS A 205 -10.60 13.56 5.67
CA LYS A 205 -11.86 13.79 6.41
C LYS A 205 -12.62 15.03 5.93
N GLY A 206 -11.90 16.02 5.41
CA GLY A 206 -12.50 17.24 4.87
C GLY A 206 -12.98 17.12 3.43
N ALA A 207 -12.69 16.02 2.75
CA ALA A 207 -13.22 15.74 1.42
C ALA A 207 -14.71 15.35 1.54
N ASN A 208 -15.53 15.88 0.61
CA ASN A 208 -16.97 15.56 0.57
C ASN A 208 -17.21 14.23 -0.16
N ALA A 209 -16.65 13.15 0.40
CA ALA A 209 -16.69 11.81 -0.21
C ALA A 209 -16.68 10.72 0.85
N PRO A 210 -17.41 9.61 0.65
CA PRO A 210 -17.37 8.48 1.57
C PRO A 210 -15.98 7.84 1.62
N ILE A 211 -15.55 7.52 2.83
CA ILE A 211 -14.28 6.86 3.11
C ILE A 211 -14.56 5.38 3.37
N VAL A 212 -14.16 4.51 2.46
CA VAL A 212 -14.42 3.07 2.52
C VAL A 212 -13.09 2.32 2.56
N ALA A 213 -12.97 1.35 3.46
CA ALA A 213 -11.84 0.43 3.47
C ALA A 213 -12.26 -0.98 3.02
N VAL A 214 -11.32 -1.73 2.45
CA VAL A 214 -11.44 -3.18 2.26
C VAL A 214 -10.52 -3.86 3.29
N SER A 215 -11.07 -4.78 4.08
CA SER A 215 -10.31 -5.45 5.12
C SER A 215 -9.16 -6.30 4.55
N PRO A 216 -7.93 -6.21 5.09
CA PRO A 216 -6.84 -7.10 4.77
C PRO A 216 -6.90 -8.43 5.54
N ILE A 217 -7.80 -8.56 6.52
CA ILE A 217 -8.01 -9.76 7.35
C ILE A 217 -9.24 -10.49 6.86
N VAL A 218 -9.13 -11.80 6.73
CA VAL A 218 -10.22 -12.71 6.33
C VAL A 218 -10.16 -13.95 7.22
N GLY A 219 -11.27 -14.27 7.90
CA GLY A 219 -11.35 -15.43 8.79
C GLY A 219 -10.29 -15.42 9.90
N GLY A 220 -9.96 -14.25 10.46
CA GLY A 220 -8.92 -14.09 11.49
C GLY A 220 -7.48 -14.23 10.99
N GLN A 221 -7.25 -14.17 9.69
CA GLN A 221 -5.92 -14.31 9.10
C GLN A 221 -5.60 -13.19 8.12
N ALA A 222 -4.34 -12.76 8.09
CA ALA A 222 -3.84 -11.90 7.02
C ALA A 222 -3.64 -12.73 5.75
N ILE A 223 -4.17 -12.25 4.63
CA ILE A 223 -4.04 -12.93 3.34
C ILE A 223 -2.58 -12.99 2.89
N LYS A 224 -1.81 -11.93 3.18
CA LYS A 224 -0.36 -11.84 2.93
C LYS A 224 0.29 -10.89 3.93
N GLY A 225 1.59 -11.14 4.16
CA GLY A 225 2.43 -10.29 4.99
C GLY A 225 2.15 -10.43 6.49
N PRO A 226 2.83 -9.62 7.32
CA PRO A 226 2.87 -9.80 8.76
C PRO A 226 1.73 -9.11 9.52
N ALA A 227 0.65 -8.63 8.86
CA ALA A 227 -0.38 -7.82 9.52
C ALA A 227 -1.00 -8.54 10.73
N ALA A 228 -1.38 -9.81 10.58
CA ALA A 228 -1.95 -10.60 11.68
C ALA A 228 -0.98 -10.78 12.85
N LYS A 229 0.30 -11.07 12.55
CA LYS A 229 1.36 -11.14 13.56
C LYS A 229 1.53 -9.81 14.29
N MET A 230 1.62 -8.70 13.54
CA MET A 230 1.76 -7.36 14.11
C MET A 230 0.57 -7.00 14.99
N MET A 231 -0.66 -7.27 14.55
CA MET A 231 -1.87 -7.07 15.36
C MET A 231 -1.79 -7.83 16.67
N SER A 232 -1.48 -9.13 16.61
CA SER A 232 -1.35 -9.99 17.79
C SER A 232 -0.30 -9.48 18.78
N GLU A 233 0.89 -9.12 18.30
CA GLU A 233 2.00 -8.66 19.13
C GLU A 233 1.76 -7.29 19.76
N LEU A 234 0.97 -6.44 19.08
CA LEU A 234 0.49 -5.17 19.62
C LEU A 234 -0.74 -5.31 20.54
N GLY A 235 -1.17 -6.54 20.84
CA GLY A 235 -2.34 -6.79 21.68
C GLY A 235 -3.65 -6.35 21.04
N LYS A 236 -3.72 -6.34 19.70
CA LYS A 236 -4.93 -6.00 18.94
C LYS A 236 -5.65 -7.27 18.49
N ASP A 237 -6.97 -7.16 18.35
CA ASP A 237 -7.78 -8.26 17.82
C ASP A 237 -7.42 -8.56 16.36
N VAL A 238 -7.06 -9.83 16.07
CA VAL A 238 -6.70 -10.30 14.73
C VAL A 238 -7.97 -10.71 13.98
N SER A 239 -8.81 -9.74 13.70
CA SER A 239 -10.08 -9.93 12.99
C SER A 239 -10.46 -8.67 12.19
N VAL A 240 -11.57 -8.73 11.47
CA VAL A 240 -12.17 -7.55 10.84
C VAL A 240 -12.62 -6.52 11.89
N LEU A 241 -12.93 -6.94 13.13
CA LEU A 241 -13.24 -6.03 14.23
C LEU A 241 -12.03 -5.21 14.65
N GLY A 242 -10.83 -5.83 14.70
CA GLY A 242 -9.59 -5.11 14.95
C GLY A 242 -9.28 -4.08 13.88
N ILE A 243 -9.60 -4.37 12.62
CA ILE A 243 -9.49 -3.39 11.51
C ILE A 243 -10.52 -2.28 11.66
N ALA A 244 -11.78 -2.62 11.95
CA ALA A 244 -12.83 -1.65 12.22
C ALA A 244 -12.47 -0.71 13.40
N GLN A 245 -11.95 -1.27 14.47
CA GLN A 245 -11.51 -0.51 15.64
C GLN A 245 -10.34 0.43 15.31
N HIS A 246 -9.39 -0.03 14.48
CA HIS A 246 -8.23 0.78 14.05
C HIS A 246 -8.64 2.01 13.26
N TYR A 247 -9.65 1.88 12.41
CA TYR A 247 -10.13 2.95 11.54
C TYR A 247 -11.44 3.61 12.01
N ARG A 248 -11.88 3.36 13.24
CA ARG A 248 -13.20 3.76 13.75
C ARG A 248 -13.56 5.23 13.53
N ASP A 249 -12.58 6.12 13.71
CA ASP A 249 -12.79 7.57 13.59
C ASP A 249 -12.55 8.10 12.18
N ILE A 250 -12.39 7.21 11.19
CA ILE A 250 -11.99 7.57 9.82
C ILE A 250 -13.02 7.08 8.80
N LEU A 251 -13.48 5.82 8.94
CA LEU A 251 -14.30 5.15 7.92
C LEU A 251 -15.78 5.46 8.06
N ASP A 252 -16.44 5.64 6.92
CA ASP A 252 -17.89 5.57 6.76
C ASP A 252 -18.35 4.14 6.47
N GLY A 253 -17.49 3.31 5.84
CA GLY A 253 -17.81 1.93 5.51
C GLY A 253 -16.62 0.99 5.44
N LEU A 254 -16.88 -0.28 5.75
CA LEU A 254 -15.91 -1.37 5.70
C LEU A 254 -16.43 -2.53 4.84
N VAL A 255 -15.65 -2.93 3.84
CA VAL A 255 -15.91 -4.12 3.03
C VAL A 255 -15.18 -5.30 3.69
N ILE A 256 -15.94 -6.36 4.02
CA ILE A 256 -15.44 -7.57 4.67
C ILE A 256 -15.72 -8.81 3.82
N ASP A 257 -14.97 -9.89 4.04
CA ASP A 257 -15.17 -11.16 3.32
C ASP A 257 -16.43 -11.88 3.84
N HIS A 258 -17.01 -12.74 2.99
CA HIS A 258 -18.12 -13.60 3.36
C HIS A 258 -17.85 -14.46 4.59
N GLN A 259 -16.59 -14.84 4.84
CA GLN A 259 -16.20 -15.63 6.01
C GLN A 259 -16.41 -14.86 7.34
N ASP A 260 -16.36 -13.52 7.27
CA ASP A 260 -16.51 -12.64 8.43
C ASP A 260 -17.91 -12.00 8.51
N ALA A 261 -18.87 -12.40 7.67
CA ALA A 261 -20.21 -11.82 7.59
C ALA A 261 -20.96 -11.81 8.93
N HIS A 262 -20.68 -12.78 9.80
CA HIS A 262 -21.28 -12.88 11.14
C HIS A 262 -20.87 -11.73 12.09
N LEU A 263 -19.80 -10.98 11.78
CA LEU A 263 -19.29 -9.83 12.55
C LEU A 263 -19.85 -8.49 12.06
N ALA A 264 -20.63 -8.48 10.97
CA ALA A 264 -21.14 -7.23 10.35
C ALA A 264 -21.91 -6.37 11.35
N ALA A 265 -22.87 -6.93 12.10
CA ALA A 265 -23.66 -6.18 13.06
C ALA A 265 -22.81 -5.55 14.18
N GLU A 266 -21.74 -6.20 14.60
CA GLU A 266 -20.82 -5.66 15.61
C GLU A 266 -20.03 -4.47 15.05
N ILE A 267 -19.56 -4.56 13.81
CA ILE A 267 -18.89 -3.43 13.12
C ILE A 267 -19.87 -2.26 12.94
N GLU A 268 -21.10 -2.52 12.53
CA GLU A 268 -22.14 -1.48 12.38
C GLU A 268 -22.43 -0.77 13.70
N SER A 269 -22.37 -1.48 14.83
CA SER A 269 -22.49 -0.89 16.17
C SER A 269 -21.38 0.12 16.50
N MET A 270 -20.25 0.08 15.78
CA MET A 270 -19.16 1.06 15.90
C MET A 270 -19.39 2.33 15.11
N GLY A 271 -20.49 2.40 14.32
CA GLY A 271 -20.89 3.58 13.55
C GLY A 271 -20.48 3.56 12.06
N MET A 272 -19.93 2.44 11.56
CA MET A 272 -19.61 2.24 10.14
C MET A 272 -20.69 1.42 9.44
N ARG A 273 -20.92 1.66 8.14
CA ARG A 273 -21.68 0.71 7.31
C ARG A 273 -20.81 -0.48 6.92
N VAL A 274 -21.42 -1.63 6.66
CA VAL A 274 -20.70 -2.85 6.27
C VAL A 274 -21.22 -3.37 4.94
N HIS A 275 -20.29 -3.76 4.08
CA HIS A 275 -20.60 -4.50 2.86
C HIS A 275 -19.88 -5.84 2.88
N VAL A 276 -20.63 -6.93 2.68
CA VAL A 276 -20.08 -8.30 2.63
C VAL A 276 -19.88 -8.71 1.18
N ALA A 277 -18.63 -8.97 0.80
CA ALA A 277 -18.25 -9.33 -0.56
C ALA A 277 -17.15 -10.39 -0.58
N GLN A 278 -16.87 -10.96 -1.76
CA GLN A 278 -15.67 -11.78 -1.97
C GLN A 278 -14.44 -10.88 -2.01
N THR A 279 -13.64 -10.84 -0.94
CA THR A 279 -12.45 -9.96 -0.87
C THR A 279 -11.15 -10.65 -1.31
N LEU A 280 -11.16 -11.98 -1.48
CA LEU A 280 -10.01 -12.75 -1.95
C LEU A 280 -9.78 -12.57 -3.45
N MET A 281 -8.79 -11.75 -3.81
CA MET A 281 -8.41 -11.42 -5.17
C MET A 281 -7.42 -12.44 -5.76
N THR A 282 -7.94 -13.51 -6.35
CA THR A 282 -7.13 -14.62 -6.90
C THR A 282 -6.76 -14.43 -8.37
N ASN A 283 -7.61 -13.76 -9.15
CA ASN A 283 -7.44 -13.49 -10.58
C ASN A 283 -7.92 -12.08 -10.94
N LEU A 284 -7.88 -11.70 -12.23
CA LEU A 284 -8.29 -10.36 -12.66
C LEU A 284 -9.79 -10.14 -12.45
N GLU A 285 -10.61 -11.14 -12.71
CA GLU A 285 -12.07 -11.06 -12.56
C GLU A 285 -12.45 -10.72 -11.11
N THR A 286 -11.91 -11.46 -10.13
CA THR A 286 -12.18 -11.20 -8.70
C THR A 286 -11.68 -9.83 -8.23
N ARG A 287 -10.64 -9.27 -8.86
CA ARG A 287 -10.17 -7.90 -8.59
C ARG A 287 -11.17 -6.87 -9.10
N VAL A 288 -11.68 -7.06 -10.31
CA VAL A 288 -12.66 -6.17 -10.93
C VAL A 288 -13.99 -6.23 -10.18
N VAL A 289 -14.48 -7.42 -9.84
CA VAL A 289 -15.70 -7.59 -9.05
C VAL A 289 -15.60 -6.89 -7.69
N LEU A 290 -14.50 -7.07 -6.97
CA LEU A 290 -14.30 -6.40 -5.68
C LEU A 290 -14.20 -4.88 -5.85
N ALA A 291 -13.50 -4.40 -6.88
CA ALA A 291 -13.40 -2.97 -7.18
C ALA A 291 -14.77 -2.36 -7.45
N GLN A 292 -15.59 -3.00 -8.26
CA GLN A 292 -16.96 -2.54 -8.56
C GLN A 292 -17.82 -2.54 -7.29
N ALA A 293 -17.83 -3.64 -6.53
CA ALA A 293 -18.58 -3.73 -5.27
C ALA A 293 -18.19 -2.63 -4.27
N THR A 294 -16.89 -2.30 -4.20
CA THR A 294 -16.39 -1.24 -3.32
C THR A 294 -16.87 0.15 -3.76
N LEU A 295 -16.89 0.44 -5.08
CA LEU A 295 -17.40 1.70 -5.63
C LEU A 295 -18.93 1.83 -5.48
N ASP A 296 -19.66 0.75 -5.73
CA ASP A 296 -21.13 0.71 -5.57
C ASP A 296 -21.49 0.98 -4.11
N PHE A 297 -20.80 0.31 -3.18
CA PHE A 297 -21.00 0.53 -1.75
C PHE A 297 -20.67 1.96 -1.32
N ALA A 298 -19.58 2.55 -1.82
CA ALA A 298 -19.28 3.95 -1.55
C ALA A 298 -20.39 4.87 -2.09
N SER A 299 -20.93 4.58 -3.28
CA SER A 299 -22.04 5.35 -3.86
C SER A 299 -23.33 5.24 -3.03
N GLU A 300 -23.60 4.09 -2.41
CA GLU A 300 -24.73 3.89 -1.49
C GLU A 300 -24.57 4.67 -0.18
N ILE A 301 -23.32 4.87 0.31
CA ILE A 301 -23.04 5.66 1.50
C ILE A 301 -23.26 7.16 1.22
N ALA A 302 -22.94 7.62 0.02
CA ALA A 302 -23.05 9.01 -0.38
C ALA A 302 -24.51 9.49 -0.58
N GLN A 303 -25.50 8.58 -0.66
CA GLN A 303 -26.94 8.87 -0.79
C GLN A 303 -27.59 9.12 0.57
#